data_fd21a1ab187ef5d9dc17bef8bf9d3642
#
_entry.id   fd21a1ab187ef5d9dc17bef8bf9d3642
#
_cell.length_a   1.000
_cell.length_b   1.000
_cell.length_c   1.000
_cell.angle_alpha   90.00
_cell.angle_beta   90.00
_cell.angle_gamma   90.00
#
_symmetry.space_group_name_H-M   'P 1'
#
loop_
_entity.id
_entity.type
_entity.pdbx_description
1 polymer ?
#
loop_
_entity_poly.entity_id
_entity_poly.type
_entity_poly.pdbx_seq_one_letter_code
_entity_poly.pdbx_strand_id
1 'polypeptide(L)'
;MKVRLDDGAELFYRVDDFTDPWTHPETVVLHHGMAKNHKLWYAWVPIIARHYRVVRFDMRGMGQSSVPQPGYPWTLDNFAKDLLGVMDKLELDQVHLIGETVGGTISMNFATKHQERLRSLTVCTSPTNFPPDDGDRAQNARQLETEGTAAWVASTISRRLDPQIVDPAYT
;
A
#
# COMPACT_ATOMS: atom_id res chain seq x y z
N MET A 1 -11.74 0.41 -9.84
CA MET A 1 -13.00 0.02 -9.16
C MET A 1 -12.93 0.45 -7.69
N LYS A 2 -14.05 0.42 -6.96
CA LYS A 2 -14.05 0.70 -5.51
C LYS A 2 -14.76 -0.42 -4.79
N VAL A 3 -14.27 -0.76 -3.61
CA VAL A 3 -14.90 -1.67 -2.66
C VAL A 3 -15.32 -0.88 -1.44
N ARG A 4 -16.53 -1.14 -0.93
CA ARG A 4 -17.06 -0.49 0.27
C ARG A 4 -16.87 -1.40 1.46
N LEU A 5 -16.15 -0.90 2.46
CA LEU A 5 -15.92 -1.59 3.73
C LEU A 5 -17.13 -1.42 4.67
N ASP A 6 -17.16 -2.22 5.73
CA ASP A 6 -18.29 -2.24 6.67
C ASP A 6 -18.45 -0.94 7.47
N ASP A 7 -17.37 -0.17 7.65
CA ASP A 7 -17.40 1.17 8.25
C ASP A 7 -17.82 2.28 7.27
N GLY A 8 -18.16 1.92 6.02
CA GLY A 8 -18.60 2.83 4.98
C GLY A 8 -17.47 3.42 4.14
N ALA A 9 -16.21 3.20 4.48
CA ALA A 9 -15.09 3.67 3.65
C ALA A 9 -15.05 2.96 2.31
N GLU A 10 -14.66 3.69 1.27
CA GLU A 10 -14.47 3.14 -0.07
C GLU A 10 -12.98 3.08 -0.40
N LEU A 11 -12.48 1.89 -0.65
CA LEU A 11 -11.10 1.71 -1.10
C LEU A 11 -11.06 1.43 -2.59
N PHE A 12 -10.20 2.17 -3.28
CA PHE A 12 -9.97 1.96 -4.71
C PHE A 12 -9.07 0.75 -4.91
N TYR A 13 -9.40 -0.07 -5.90
CA TYR A 13 -8.57 -1.19 -6.30
C TYR A 13 -8.58 -1.42 -7.81
N ARG A 14 -7.58 -2.14 -8.30
CA ARG A 14 -7.51 -2.68 -9.65
C ARG A 14 -7.20 -4.16 -9.59
N VAL A 15 -7.75 -4.87 -10.55
CA VAL A 15 -7.40 -6.26 -10.84
C VAL A 15 -6.71 -6.28 -12.19
N ASP A 16 -5.54 -6.89 -12.24
CA ASP A 16 -4.80 -7.14 -13.47
C ASP A 16 -4.63 -8.67 -13.56
N ASP A 17 -5.17 -9.26 -14.60
CA ASP A 17 -5.16 -10.70 -14.85
C ASP A 17 -4.89 -10.93 -16.34
N PHE A 18 -3.73 -11.47 -16.65
CA PHE A 18 -3.28 -11.81 -17.99
C PHE A 18 -2.98 -13.31 -18.12
N THR A 19 -3.57 -14.11 -17.22
CA THR A 19 -3.48 -15.56 -17.26
C THR A 19 -4.39 -16.12 -18.33
N ASP A 20 -4.16 -17.38 -18.70
CA ASP A 20 -5.01 -18.05 -19.66
C ASP A 20 -6.44 -18.26 -19.09
N PRO A 21 -7.51 -17.99 -19.88
CA PRO A 21 -8.89 -17.97 -19.41
C PRO A 21 -9.43 -19.33 -18.90
N TRP A 22 -8.71 -20.39 -19.13
CA TRP A 22 -9.06 -21.74 -18.62
C TRP A 22 -8.30 -22.11 -17.35
N THR A 23 -7.49 -21.21 -16.79
CA THR A 23 -6.78 -21.43 -15.55
C THR A 23 -7.53 -20.85 -14.34
N HIS A 24 -7.15 -21.28 -13.15
CA HIS A 24 -7.63 -20.73 -11.88
C HIS A 24 -6.41 -20.18 -11.10
N PRO A 25 -5.91 -18.99 -11.48
CA PRO A 25 -4.70 -18.46 -10.89
C PRO A 25 -4.88 -18.11 -9.42
N GLU A 26 -3.84 -18.34 -8.64
CA GLU A 26 -3.77 -17.78 -7.29
C GLU A 26 -3.70 -16.25 -7.33
N THR A 27 -4.11 -15.60 -6.24
CA THR A 27 -4.15 -14.14 -6.19
C THR A 27 -2.93 -13.59 -5.44
N VAL A 28 -2.29 -12.58 -6.04
CA VAL A 28 -1.29 -11.73 -5.40
C VAL A 28 -1.93 -10.40 -5.05
N VAL A 29 -1.85 -10.00 -3.78
CA VAL A 29 -2.27 -8.66 -3.31
C VAL A 29 -1.02 -7.80 -3.11
N LEU A 30 -1.03 -6.60 -3.70
CA LEU A 30 0.06 -5.64 -3.65
C LEU A 30 -0.30 -4.44 -2.76
N HIS A 31 0.44 -4.27 -1.66
CA HIS A 31 0.20 -3.26 -0.64
C HIS A 31 1.30 -2.20 -0.66
N HIS A 32 0.98 -1.01 -1.17
CA HIS A 32 1.94 0.09 -1.35
C HIS A 32 2.34 0.78 -0.04
N GLY A 33 3.40 1.56 -0.08
CA GLY A 33 3.89 2.36 1.05
C GLY A 33 3.24 3.74 1.20
N MET A 34 3.73 4.50 2.19
CA MET A 34 3.27 5.87 2.48
C MET A 34 3.48 6.81 1.28
N ALA A 35 2.54 7.74 1.08
CA ALA A 35 2.57 8.73 0.00
C ALA A 35 2.64 8.13 -1.42
N LYS A 36 2.17 6.91 -1.58
CA LYS A 36 2.11 6.17 -2.85
C LYS A 36 0.67 5.72 -3.12
N ASN A 37 0.47 5.01 -4.20
CA ASN A 37 -0.81 4.42 -4.57
C ASN A 37 -0.60 3.17 -5.43
N HIS A 38 -1.68 2.54 -5.90
CA HIS A 38 -1.67 1.33 -6.73
C HIS A 38 -0.76 1.42 -7.98
N LYS A 39 -0.44 2.63 -8.47
CA LYS A 39 0.43 2.81 -9.65
C LYS A 39 1.90 2.49 -9.39
N LEU A 40 2.33 2.46 -8.12
CA LEU A 40 3.69 2.05 -7.76
C LEU A 40 4.11 0.76 -8.45
N TRP A 41 3.18 -0.15 -8.61
CA TRP A 41 3.41 -1.51 -9.09
C TRP A 41 3.44 -1.66 -10.62
N TYR A 42 3.44 -0.55 -11.36
CA TYR A 42 3.32 -0.56 -12.83
C TYR A 42 4.34 -1.46 -13.54
N ALA A 43 5.57 -1.54 -13.03
CA ALA A 43 6.62 -2.37 -13.60
C ALA A 43 6.52 -3.86 -13.19
N TRP A 44 5.84 -4.15 -12.06
CA TRP A 44 5.69 -5.50 -11.54
C TRP A 44 4.50 -6.23 -12.16
N VAL A 45 3.42 -5.49 -12.42
CA VAL A 45 2.17 -6.05 -12.96
C VAL A 45 2.38 -6.87 -14.22
N PRO A 46 3.09 -6.42 -15.27
CA PRO A 46 3.25 -7.19 -16.50
C PRO A 46 3.97 -8.52 -16.31
N ILE A 47 4.77 -8.63 -15.24
CA ILE A 47 5.52 -9.85 -14.91
C ILE A 47 4.64 -10.81 -14.11
N ILE A 48 4.03 -10.30 -13.03
CA ILE A 48 3.27 -11.13 -12.08
C ILE A 48 1.93 -11.56 -12.68
N ALA A 49 1.23 -10.66 -13.36
CA ALA A 49 -0.14 -10.91 -13.85
C ALA A 49 -0.23 -11.93 -15.00
N ARG A 50 0.91 -12.41 -15.51
CA ARG A 50 0.97 -13.56 -16.44
C ARG A 50 0.76 -14.90 -15.76
N HIS A 51 0.99 -14.96 -14.44
CA HIS A 51 0.99 -16.20 -13.66
C HIS A 51 -0.02 -16.17 -12.53
N TYR A 52 -0.42 -14.97 -12.08
CA TYR A 52 -1.29 -14.74 -10.94
C TYR A 52 -2.35 -13.70 -11.28
N ARG A 53 -3.51 -13.78 -10.64
CA ARG A 53 -4.43 -12.65 -10.56
C ARG A 53 -3.86 -11.61 -9.59
N VAL A 54 -3.61 -10.39 -10.05
CA VAL A 54 -3.00 -9.33 -9.25
C VAL A 54 -4.07 -8.35 -8.80
N VAL A 55 -4.18 -8.16 -7.48
CA VAL A 55 -5.00 -7.12 -6.85
C VAL A 55 -4.09 -6.08 -6.24
N ARG A 56 -4.25 -4.83 -6.65
CA ARG A 56 -3.55 -3.68 -6.07
C ARG A 56 -4.56 -2.63 -5.68
N PHE A 57 -4.48 -2.16 -4.46
CA PHE A 57 -5.44 -1.20 -3.92
C PHE A 57 -4.74 0.04 -3.36
N ASP A 58 -5.48 1.12 -3.22
CA ASP A 58 -5.02 2.32 -2.53
C ASP A 58 -5.40 2.23 -1.05
N MET A 59 -4.42 2.41 -0.16
CA MET A 59 -4.69 2.47 1.27
C MET A 59 -5.68 3.60 1.59
N ARG A 60 -6.42 3.46 2.68
CA ARG A 60 -7.27 4.52 3.25
C ARG A 60 -6.45 5.82 3.38
N GLY A 61 -7.04 6.94 2.97
CA GLY A 61 -6.39 8.25 2.97
C GLY A 61 -5.41 8.49 1.82
N MET A 62 -5.24 7.55 0.88
CA MET A 62 -4.28 7.65 -0.22
C MET A 62 -4.94 7.38 -1.57
N GLY A 63 -4.32 7.92 -2.62
CA GLY A 63 -4.74 7.68 -4.00
C GLY A 63 -6.20 8.09 -4.25
N GLN A 64 -7.02 7.12 -4.64
CA GLN A 64 -8.46 7.29 -4.94
C GLN A 64 -9.38 6.72 -3.84
N SER A 65 -8.78 6.27 -2.73
CA SER A 65 -9.51 5.76 -1.56
C SER A 65 -10.04 6.89 -0.69
N SER A 66 -11.06 6.58 0.11
CA SER A 66 -11.67 7.53 1.04
C SER A 66 -10.65 8.11 2.02
N VAL A 67 -10.76 9.41 2.25
CA VAL A 67 -10.07 10.11 3.33
C VAL A 67 -10.98 10.09 4.56
N PRO A 68 -10.55 9.54 5.69
CA PRO A 68 -11.37 9.52 6.90
C PRO A 68 -11.49 10.91 7.52
N GLN A 69 -12.49 11.07 8.39
CA GLN A 69 -12.69 12.30 9.15
C GLN A 69 -11.52 12.57 10.12
N PRO A 70 -11.26 13.84 10.48
CA PRO A 70 -10.29 14.18 11.51
C PRO A 70 -10.51 13.36 12.79
N GLY A 71 -9.43 12.92 13.42
CA GLY A 71 -9.48 12.06 14.62
C GLY A 71 -9.56 10.56 14.33
N TYR A 72 -9.54 10.13 13.07
CA TYR A 72 -9.44 8.70 12.74
C TYR A 72 -8.17 8.09 13.37
N PRO A 73 -8.29 6.95 14.08
CA PRO A 73 -7.15 6.32 14.71
C PRO A 73 -6.26 5.60 13.68
N TRP A 74 -5.18 6.24 13.29
CA TRP A 74 -4.19 5.71 12.35
C TRP A 74 -3.31 4.66 13.02
N THR A 75 -3.81 3.42 13.10
CA THR A 75 -3.09 2.30 13.70
C THR A 75 -2.80 1.21 12.66
N LEU A 76 -1.77 0.40 12.89
CA LEU A 76 -1.49 -0.77 12.04
C LEU A 76 -2.67 -1.73 12.01
N ASP A 77 -3.42 -1.83 13.12
CA ASP A 77 -4.59 -2.70 13.23
C ASP A 77 -5.74 -2.23 12.35
N ASN A 78 -5.97 -0.92 12.25
CA ASN A 78 -7.02 -0.41 11.38
C ASN A 78 -6.66 -0.57 9.90
N PHE A 79 -5.40 -0.38 9.53
CA PHE A 79 -4.95 -0.69 8.18
C PHE A 79 -5.01 -2.19 7.87
N ALA A 80 -4.69 -3.06 8.83
CA ALA A 80 -4.82 -4.51 8.66
C ALA A 80 -6.29 -4.94 8.49
N LYS A 81 -7.23 -4.30 9.22
CA LYS A 81 -8.68 -4.49 9.01
C LYS A 81 -9.13 -4.03 7.62
N ASP A 82 -8.59 -2.94 7.11
CA ASP A 82 -8.88 -2.50 5.74
C ASP A 82 -8.44 -3.55 4.72
N LEU A 83 -7.23 -4.10 4.87
CA LEU A 83 -6.74 -5.18 4.02
C LEU A 83 -7.64 -6.42 4.10
N LEU A 84 -8.02 -6.84 5.31
CA LEU A 84 -8.96 -7.94 5.51
C LEU A 84 -10.29 -7.67 4.82
N GLY A 85 -10.85 -6.47 5.00
CA GLY A 85 -12.10 -6.07 4.37
C GLY A 85 -12.03 -6.06 2.84
N VAL A 86 -10.90 -5.64 2.25
CA VAL A 86 -10.70 -5.75 0.80
C VAL A 86 -10.68 -7.22 0.37
N MET A 87 -9.98 -8.08 1.09
CA MET A 87 -9.94 -9.52 0.79
C MET A 87 -11.33 -10.15 0.87
N ASP A 88 -12.08 -9.87 1.93
CA ASP A 88 -13.41 -10.41 2.15
C ASP A 88 -14.42 -9.96 1.07
N LYS A 89 -14.42 -8.65 0.74
CA LYS A 89 -15.33 -8.11 -0.28
C LYS A 89 -14.99 -8.57 -1.71
N LEU A 90 -13.76 -8.99 -1.94
CA LEU A 90 -13.32 -9.57 -3.21
C LEU A 90 -13.34 -11.11 -3.21
N GLU A 91 -13.86 -11.71 -2.15
CA GLU A 91 -13.98 -13.17 -1.98
C GLU A 91 -12.63 -13.88 -2.12
N LEU A 92 -11.56 -13.27 -1.57
CA LEU A 92 -10.21 -13.81 -1.57
C LEU A 92 -9.97 -14.60 -0.28
N ASP A 93 -10.02 -15.90 -0.34
CA ASP A 93 -9.80 -16.76 0.83
C ASP A 93 -8.33 -16.68 1.30
N GLN A 94 -7.40 -17.03 0.42
CA GLN A 94 -5.96 -16.98 0.69
C GLN A 94 -5.22 -16.27 -0.45
N VAL A 95 -4.22 -15.45 -0.10
CA VAL A 95 -3.45 -14.68 -1.07
C VAL A 95 -1.93 -14.76 -0.83
N HIS A 96 -1.16 -14.51 -1.87
CA HIS A 96 0.21 -14.06 -1.74
C HIS A 96 0.19 -12.55 -1.48
N LEU A 97 0.72 -12.11 -0.35
CA LEU A 97 0.73 -10.71 0.02
C LEU A 97 2.13 -10.12 -0.15
N ILE A 98 2.23 -9.04 -0.91
CA ILE A 98 3.48 -8.30 -1.12
C ILE A 98 3.30 -6.89 -0.59
N GLY A 99 4.09 -6.50 0.41
CA GLY A 99 4.03 -5.19 1.01
C GLY A 99 5.35 -4.41 0.90
N GLU A 100 5.24 -3.13 0.59
CA GLU A 100 6.39 -2.23 0.44
C GLU A 100 6.35 -1.12 1.49
N THR A 101 7.49 -0.84 2.14
CA THR A 101 7.65 0.15 3.22
C THR A 101 6.58 -0.02 4.33
N VAL A 102 5.78 1.00 4.66
CA VAL A 102 4.71 0.88 5.65
C VAL A 102 3.65 -0.15 5.25
N GLY A 103 3.41 -0.35 3.95
CA GLY A 103 2.53 -1.43 3.47
C GLY A 103 3.04 -2.81 3.88
N GLY A 104 4.36 -3.02 3.87
CA GLY A 104 4.95 -4.26 4.38
C GLY A 104 4.86 -4.37 5.91
N THR A 105 5.02 -3.27 6.65
CA THR A 105 4.81 -3.26 8.10
C THR A 105 3.37 -3.63 8.47
N ILE A 106 2.38 -3.07 7.75
CA ILE A 106 0.97 -3.43 7.90
C ILE A 106 0.75 -4.90 7.54
N SER A 107 1.38 -5.40 6.48
CA SER A 107 1.29 -6.78 6.05
C SER A 107 1.89 -7.77 7.08
N MET A 108 2.99 -7.38 7.74
CA MET A 108 3.53 -8.16 8.88
C MET A 108 2.55 -8.18 10.06
N ASN A 109 1.96 -7.02 10.42
CA ASN A 109 0.95 -6.97 11.47
C ASN A 109 -0.30 -7.80 11.12
N PHE A 110 -0.73 -7.77 9.85
CA PHE A 110 -1.81 -8.63 9.34
C PHE A 110 -1.46 -10.11 9.52
N ALA A 111 -0.26 -10.53 9.14
CA ALA A 111 0.19 -11.92 9.24
C ALA A 111 0.21 -12.45 10.69
N THR A 112 0.42 -11.60 11.70
CA THR A 112 0.36 -12.04 13.10
C THR A 112 -1.03 -12.43 13.57
N LYS A 113 -2.08 -12.00 12.86
CA LYS A 113 -3.48 -12.14 13.25
C LYS A 113 -4.30 -12.99 12.29
N HIS A 114 -3.86 -13.08 11.03
CA HIS A 114 -4.59 -13.66 9.92
C HIS A 114 -3.66 -14.52 9.05
N GLN A 115 -2.79 -15.32 9.69
CA GLN A 115 -1.83 -16.18 8.98
C GLN A 115 -2.54 -17.17 8.05
N GLU A 116 -3.73 -17.64 8.43
CA GLU A 116 -4.56 -18.55 7.65
C GLU A 116 -5.04 -17.96 6.32
N ARG A 117 -5.03 -16.61 6.20
CA ARG A 117 -5.43 -15.89 4.98
C ARG A 117 -4.25 -15.69 4.00
N LEU A 118 -3.07 -16.18 4.35
CA LEU A 118 -1.85 -16.00 3.56
C LEU A 118 -1.30 -17.33 3.04
N ARG A 119 -1.01 -17.36 1.75
CA ARG A 119 -0.17 -18.40 1.13
C ARG A 119 1.31 -18.06 1.30
N SER A 120 1.65 -16.79 1.17
CA SER A 120 2.99 -16.26 1.44
C SER A 120 2.95 -14.78 1.76
N LEU A 121 3.99 -14.29 2.41
CA LEU A 121 4.24 -12.88 2.68
C LEU A 121 5.62 -12.50 2.14
N THR A 122 5.65 -11.48 1.28
CA THR A 122 6.89 -10.84 0.81
C THR A 122 6.93 -9.40 1.31
N VAL A 123 8.03 -9.03 1.96
CA VAL A 123 8.20 -7.71 2.57
C VAL A 123 9.39 -7.00 1.91
N CYS A 124 9.12 -5.82 1.33
CA CYS A 124 10.12 -5.03 0.62
C CYS A 124 10.42 -3.75 1.39
N THR A 125 11.68 -3.55 1.80
CA THR A 125 12.18 -2.31 2.44
C THR A 125 11.30 -1.78 3.59
N SER A 126 10.72 -2.69 4.39
CA SER A 126 9.73 -2.35 5.40
C SER A 126 10.34 -2.27 6.79
N PRO A 127 10.10 -1.19 7.53
CA PRO A 127 10.59 -1.10 8.90
C PRO A 127 9.82 -2.07 9.81
N THR A 128 10.56 -2.80 10.64
CA THR A 128 10.00 -3.67 11.69
C THR A 128 9.87 -2.93 13.01
N ASN A 129 10.57 -1.81 13.14
CA ASN A 129 10.54 -0.94 14.30
C ASN A 129 10.56 0.51 13.83
N PHE A 130 9.75 1.35 14.45
CA PHE A 130 9.80 2.80 14.24
C PHE A 130 10.60 3.40 15.38
N PRO A 131 11.75 4.05 15.09
CA PRO A 131 12.52 4.73 16.13
C PRO A 131 11.66 5.78 16.83
N PRO A 132 12.00 6.17 18.07
CA PRO A 132 11.39 7.33 18.71
C PRO A 132 11.40 8.54 17.78
N ASP A 133 10.40 9.42 17.94
CA ASP A 133 10.34 10.65 17.15
C ASP A 133 11.57 11.53 17.49
N ASP A 134 12.39 11.78 16.48
CA ASP A 134 13.59 12.64 16.54
C ASP A 134 13.27 14.11 16.21
N GLY A 135 11.99 14.45 16.10
CA GLY A 135 11.50 15.78 15.70
C GLY A 135 11.22 15.94 14.22
N ASP A 136 11.80 15.11 13.37
CA ASP A 136 11.58 15.14 11.91
C ASP A 136 10.12 14.87 11.56
N ARG A 137 9.43 14.01 12.32
CA ARG A 137 8.00 13.71 12.07
C ARG A 137 7.10 14.91 12.34
N ALA A 138 7.36 15.63 13.43
CA ALA A 138 6.61 16.83 13.76
C ALA A 138 6.86 17.95 12.73
N GLN A 139 8.09 18.07 12.23
CA GLN A 139 8.43 19.02 11.17
C GLN A 139 7.76 18.64 9.87
N ASN A 140 7.81 17.38 9.46
CA ASN A 140 7.13 16.87 8.26
C ASN A 140 5.60 17.08 8.35
N ALA A 141 5.00 16.82 9.51
CA ALA A 141 3.56 17.04 9.73
C ALA A 141 3.20 18.51 9.56
N ARG A 142 3.97 19.43 10.17
CA ARG A 142 3.75 20.87 10.01
C ARG A 142 3.88 21.31 8.55
N GLN A 143 4.91 20.83 7.85
CA GLN A 143 5.09 21.15 6.43
C GLN A 143 3.92 20.67 5.58
N LEU A 144 3.44 19.44 5.82
CA LEU A 144 2.27 18.90 5.13
C LEU A 144 1.00 19.74 5.38
N GLU A 145 0.82 20.22 6.62
CA GLU A 145 -0.34 21.05 7.00
C GLU A 145 -0.27 22.47 6.40
N THR A 146 0.92 23.08 6.37
CA THR A 146 1.07 24.49 5.98
C THR A 146 1.37 24.68 4.50
N GLU A 147 2.16 23.80 3.88
CA GLU A 147 2.66 23.93 2.52
C GLU A 147 2.06 22.86 1.57
N GLY A 148 1.47 21.81 2.12
CA GLY A 148 0.85 20.73 1.37
C GLY A 148 1.82 19.65 0.89
N THR A 149 1.25 18.61 0.31
CA THR A 149 1.99 17.39 -0.08
C THR A 149 3.04 17.65 -1.16
N ALA A 150 2.77 18.58 -2.10
CA ALA A 150 3.71 18.87 -3.19
C ALA A 150 5.02 19.47 -2.68
N ALA A 151 4.94 20.44 -1.75
CA ALA A 151 6.11 21.06 -1.14
C ALA A 151 6.91 20.04 -0.31
N TRP A 152 6.22 19.20 0.46
CA TRP A 152 6.87 18.14 1.22
C TRP A 152 7.58 17.13 0.30
N VAL A 153 6.98 16.72 -0.81
CA VAL A 153 7.62 15.83 -1.79
C VAL A 153 8.87 16.50 -2.35
N ALA A 154 8.77 17.75 -2.81
CA ALA A 154 9.89 18.49 -3.37
C ALA A 154 11.07 18.61 -2.40
N SER A 155 10.80 18.87 -1.11
CA SER A 155 11.84 18.99 -0.07
C SER A 155 12.51 17.65 0.30
N THR A 156 11.84 16.52 0.04
CA THR A 156 12.33 15.20 0.44
C THR A 156 12.82 14.34 -0.71
N ILE A 157 12.57 14.74 -1.97
CA ILE A 157 12.85 13.92 -3.16
C ILE A 157 14.35 13.60 -3.30
N SER A 158 15.22 14.56 -3.04
CA SER A 158 16.67 14.39 -3.11
C SER A 158 17.24 13.38 -2.12
N ARG A 159 16.51 13.11 -1.02
CA ARG A 159 16.89 12.07 -0.05
C ARG A 159 16.44 10.67 -0.49
N ARG A 160 15.57 10.58 -1.48
CA ARG A 160 14.96 9.33 -1.96
C ARG A 160 15.56 8.84 -3.25
N LEU A 161 16.13 9.75 -4.02
CA LEU A 161 16.70 9.47 -5.32
C LEU A 161 18.16 9.94 -5.30
N ASP A 162 19.08 9.05 -5.66
CA ASP A 162 20.49 9.42 -5.82
C ASP A 162 20.64 10.24 -7.10
N PRO A 163 21.05 11.53 -7.03
CA PRO A 163 21.17 12.40 -8.19
C PRO A 163 22.25 11.96 -9.17
N GLN A 164 23.15 11.02 -8.78
CA GLN A 164 24.14 10.43 -9.68
C GLN A 164 23.58 9.29 -10.52
N ILE A 165 22.47 8.70 -10.10
CA ILE A 165 21.86 7.52 -10.75
C ILE A 165 20.60 7.90 -11.51
N VAL A 166 19.87 8.91 -11.03
CA VAL A 166 18.57 9.30 -11.57
C VAL A 166 18.73 10.41 -12.58
N ASP A 167 18.13 10.24 -13.75
CA ASP A 167 18.03 11.29 -14.77
C ASP A 167 17.41 12.56 -14.15
N PRO A 168 18.04 13.75 -14.33
CA PRO A 168 17.52 15.02 -13.82
C PRO A 168 16.05 15.33 -14.18
N ALA A 169 15.53 14.71 -15.24
CA ALA A 169 14.12 14.85 -15.62
C ALA A 169 13.15 14.23 -14.58
N TYR A 170 13.64 13.42 -13.63
CA TYR A 170 12.84 12.78 -12.57
C TYR A 170 13.04 13.39 -11.18
N THR A 171 13.85 14.43 -11.07
CA THR A 171 14.10 15.19 -9.83
C THR A 171 13.55 16.60 -9.94
#